data_9aa5ad81b3392171339fd6f2c8850164
#
_entry.id   9aa5ad81b3392171339fd6f2c8850164
#
_cell.length_a   1.000
_cell.length_b   1.000
_cell.length_c   1.000
_cell.angle_alpha   90.00
_cell.angle_beta   90.00
_cell.angle_gamma   90.00
#
_symmetry.space_group_name_H-M   'P 1'
#
loop_
_entity.id
_entity.type
_entity.pdbx_description
1 polymer ?
#
loop_
_entity_poly.entity_id
_entity_poly.type
_entity_poly.pdbx_seq_one_letter_code
_entity_poly.pdbx_strand_id
1 'polypeptide(L)'
;MTQWTSKLLVLALFALTSCEKAIDPEVAKKNDDGNVCVEFRGYGTAAKVALMAFNTDGSRALTKVKTGVPTEPLDLSLEPGDYVLVAVAHSSASTPSLKSPQQVVYNAKDGRKLTDSYCLAMDVTIGPEPTNSVEMPLRHATAAVRFRLADELPDDVTALRFDYSGCSANVNPSTLQGCTKSNQSELRPVVQPQEYVIYTFPYMAADGVLKITVCCLDVHGSVVQQATLSNVSVVRGKVTTIDGCLFSDTGTTLGFTVDDWNGEDIHNF
;
A
#
# COMPACT_ATOMS: atom_id res chain seq x y z
N MET A 1 -39.96 -36.57 -75.14
CA MET A 1 -38.75 -35.72 -74.98
C MET A 1 -39.02 -34.75 -73.88
N THR A 2 -38.62 -35.03 -72.71
CA THR A 2 -38.68 -34.09 -71.57
C THR A 2 -37.57 -34.47 -70.53
N GLN A 3 -36.59 -33.59 -70.46
CA GLN A 3 -35.43 -33.78 -69.57
C GLN A 3 -35.82 -33.36 -68.10
N TRP A 4 -35.53 -34.24 -67.19
CA TRP A 4 -35.57 -33.96 -65.77
C TRP A 4 -34.26 -33.32 -65.32
N THR A 5 -34.33 -32.10 -64.78
CA THR A 5 -33.22 -31.47 -64.10
C THR A 5 -33.36 -31.66 -62.59
N SER A 6 -32.49 -32.49 -62.01
CA SER A 6 -32.41 -32.70 -60.61
C SER A 6 -31.75 -31.49 -59.94
N LYS A 7 -32.42 -30.86 -58.95
CA LYS A 7 -31.85 -29.81 -58.12
C LYS A 7 -31.21 -30.47 -56.91
N LEU A 8 -29.88 -30.42 -56.88
CA LEU A 8 -29.08 -30.79 -55.73
C LEU A 8 -29.21 -29.69 -54.67
N LEU A 9 -29.78 -30.05 -53.51
CA LEU A 9 -29.84 -29.19 -52.31
C LEU A 9 -28.54 -29.39 -51.53
N VAL A 10 -27.63 -28.41 -51.59
CA VAL A 10 -26.42 -28.40 -50.78
C VAL A 10 -26.75 -27.87 -49.42
N LEU A 11 -26.80 -28.76 -48.40
CA LEU A 11 -26.94 -28.41 -46.99
C LEU A 11 -25.56 -27.96 -46.48
N ALA A 12 -25.37 -26.65 -46.32
CA ALA A 12 -24.15 -26.11 -45.69
C ALA A 12 -24.22 -26.30 -44.18
N LEU A 13 -23.45 -27.27 -43.66
CA LEU A 13 -23.23 -27.47 -42.26
C LEU A 13 -22.26 -26.37 -41.75
N PHE A 14 -22.76 -25.35 -41.06
CA PHE A 14 -21.90 -24.42 -40.30
C PHE A 14 -21.38 -25.15 -39.08
N ALA A 15 -20.14 -25.61 -39.15
CA ALA A 15 -19.38 -26.00 -38.00
C ALA A 15 -18.97 -24.74 -37.22
N LEU A 16 -19.62 -24.48 -36.09
CA LEU A 16 -19.17 -23.49 -35.10
C LEU A 16 -17.89 -24.04 -34.46
N THR A 17 -16.76 -23.69 -35.03
CA THR A 17 -15.49 -23.84 -34.33
C THR A 17 -15.44 -22.80 -33.24
N SER A 18 -15.82 -23.20 -32.00
CA SER A 18 -15.45 -22.51 -30.78
C SER A 18 -13.91 -22.47 -30.76
N CYS A 19 -13.34 -21.31 -31.00
CA CYS A 19 -11.94 -21.06 -30.64
C CYS A 19 -11.85 -21.03 -29.11
N GLU A 20 -11.72 -22.19 -28.47
CA GLU A 20 -11.02 -22.25 -27.21
C GLU A 20 -9.59 -21.79 -27.52
N LYS A 21 -9.22 -20.60 -27.01
CA LYS A 21 -7.84 -20.23 -26.88
C LYS A 21 -7.19 -21.31 -26.02
N ALA A 22 -6.53 -22.26 -26.65
CA ALA A 22 -5.58 -23.10 -25.98
C ALA A 22 -4.58 -22.14 -25.30
N ILE A 23 -4.61 -22.09 -23.98
CA ILE A 23 -3.56 -21.48 -23.19
C ILE A 23 -2.32 -22.31 -23.52
N ASP A 24 -1.39 -21.69 -24.23
CA ASP A 24 -0.13 -22.30 -24.61
C ASP A 24 0.60 -22.69 -23.31
N PRO A 25 0.80 -23.97 -22.99
CA PRO A 25 1.44 -24.36 -21.75
C PRO A 25 2.96 -24.02 -21.72
N GLU A 26 3.48 -23.39 -22.76
CA GLU A 26 4.91 -23.08 -22.91
C GLU A 26 5.28 -21.67 -22.43
N VAL A 27 4.35 -20.83 -21.93
CA VAL A 27 4.65 -19.51 -21.36
C VAL A 27 4.68 -19.50 -19.83
N ALA A 28 4.59 -20.63 -19.18
CA ALA A 28 5.11 -20.72 -17.81
C ALA A 28 6.64 -20.57 -17.90
N LYS A 29 7.16 -19.34 -17.80
CA LYS A 29 8.56 -19.10 -17.51
C LYS A 29 8.89 -19.92 -16.28
N LYS A 30 9.58 -21.03 -16.50
CA LYS A 30 10.15 -21.87 -15.46
C LYS A 30 11.23 -21.02 -14.78
N ASN A 31 10.83 -20.26 -13.75
CA ASN A 31 11.77 -19.68 -12.84
C ASN A 31 12.29 -20.83 -11.98
N ASP A 32 13.55 -21.18 -12.15
CA ASP A 32 14.20 -22.33 -11.52
C ASP A 32 14.37 -22.22 -9.99
N ASP A 33 13.79 -21.18 -9.33
CA ASP A 33 14.10 -20.83 -7.95
C ASP A 33 12.95 -20.97 -6.96
N GLY A 34 11.75 -21.42 -7.34
CA GLY A 34 10.64 -21.49 -6.39
C GLY A 34 9.54 -22.47 -6.78
N ASN A 35 8.97 -23.13 -5.76
CA ASN A 35 7.82 -24.02 -5.91
C ASN A 35 6.48 -23.37 -5.50
N VAL A 36 6.47 -22.09 -5.12
CA VAL A 36 5.29 -21.33 -4.74
C VAL A 36 5.28 -20.01 -5.48
N CYS A 37 4.30 -19.82 -6.35
CA CYS A 37 4.05 -18.59 -7.10
C CYS A 37 2.99 -17.77 -6.36
N VAL A 38 3.33 -16.56 -5.92
CA VAL A 38 2.43 -15.69 -5.15
C VAL A 38 2.04 -14.48 -5.98
N GLU A 39 0.74 -14.34 -6.24
CA GLU A 39 0.14 -13.22 -6.95
C GLU A 39 -0.54 -12.26 -5.96
N PHE A 40 -0.58 -10.97 -6.30
CA PHE A 40 -1.14 -9.93 -5.43
C PHE A 40 -2.31 -9.24 -6.09
N ARG A 41 -3.35 -8.90 -5.28
CA ARG A 41 -4.47 -8.06 -5.69
C ARG A 41 -4.77 -7.03 -4.61
N GLY A 42 -5.49 -5.96 -4.97
CA GLY A 42 -5.92 -4.94 -4.01
C GLY A 42 -4.78 -4.09 -3.44
N TYR A 43 -3.72 -3.84 -4.21
CA TYR A 43 -2.54 -3.09 -3.80
C TYR A 43 -2.58 -1.60 -4.17
N GLY A 44 -3.71 -1.11 -4.72
CA GLY A 44 -3.87 0.29 -5.11
C GLY A 44 -2.77 0.78 -6.06
N THR A 45 -2.16 1.92 -5.75
CA THR A 45 -1.05 2.52 -6.51
C THR A 45 0.34 2.21 -5.93
N ALA A 46 0.45 1.23 -5.02
CA ALA A 46 1.72 0.85 -4.43
C ALA A 46 2.73 0.39 -5.50
N ALA A 47 3.94 0.94 -5.44
CA ALA A 47 4.98 0.68 -6.44
C ALA A 47 5.79 -0.60 -6.14
N LYS A 48 5.74 -1.09 -4.91
CA LYS A 48 6.55 -2.21 -4.43
C LYS A 48 5.70 -3.15 -3.59
N VAL A 49 6.09 -4.41 -3.57
CA VAL A 49 5.58 -5.40 -2.61
C VAL A 49 6.74 -6.08 -1.90
N ALA A 50 6.54 -6.37 -0.62
CA ALA A 50 7.44 -7.18 0.19
C ALA A 50 6.67 -8.38 0.75
N LEU A 51 7.26 -9.56 0.67
CA LEU A 51 6.68 -10.83 1.06
C LEU A 51 7.65 -11.62 1.95
N MET A 52 7.11 -12.23 3.02
CA MET A 52 7.82 -13.12 3.93
C MET A 52 6.92 -14.30 4.28
N ALA A 53 7.51 -15.48 4.36
CA ALA A 53 6.87 -16.66 4.91
C ALA A 53 7.37 -16.91 6.34
N PHE A 54 6.44 -17.25 7.22
CA PHE A 54 6.69 -17.66 8.60
C PHE A 54 6.14 -19.06 8.83
N ASN A 55 6.81 -19.81 9.68
CA ASN A 55 6.27 -21.05 10.23
C ASN A 55 5.08 -20.73 11.16
N THR A 56 4.26 -21.72 11.47
CA THR A 56 3.10 -21.58 12.36
C THR A 56 3.46 -21.16 13.79
N ASP A 57 4.70 -21.38 14.22
CA ASP A 57 5.24 -20.91 15.51
C ASP A 57 5.71 -19.45 15.46
N GLY A 58 5.60 -18.78 14.30
CA GLY A 58 6.01 -17.39 14.09
C GLY A 58 7.49 -17.19 13.76
N SER A 59 8.29 -18.24 13.71
CA SER A 59 9.66 -18.18 13.21
C SER A 59 9.68 -17.97 11.68
N ARG A 60 10.77 -17.39 11.16
CA ARG A 60 10.90 -17.15 9.72
C ARG A 60 11.16 -18.46 8.97
N ALA A 61 10.34 -18.76 7.97
CA ALA A 61 10.56 -19.85 7.02
C ALA A 61 11.54 -19.46 5.89
N LEU A 62 11.62 -18.16 5.57
CA LEU A 62 12.57 -17.61 4.60
C LEU A 62 13.69 -16.83 5.30
N THR A 63 14.91 -16.94 4.79
CA THR A 63 16.07 -16.19 5.33
C THR A 63 16.01 -14.69 5.03
N LYS A 64 15.36 -14.31 3.94
CA LYS A 64 15.24 -12.91 3.47
C LYS A 64 13.83 -12.60 3.00
N VAL A 65 13.45 -11.32 3.15
CA VAL A 65 12.22 -10.79 2.55
C VAL A 65 12.39 -10.80 1.03
N LYS A 66 11.39 -11.34 0.32
CA LYS A 66 11.27 -11.21 -1.14
C LYS A 66 10.62 -9.87 -1.46
N THR A 67 11.11 -9.19 -2.49
CA THR A 67 10.59 -7.89 -2.93
C THR A 67 10.42 -7.87 -4.43
N GLY A 68 9.42 -7.14 -4.90
CA GLY A 68 9.12 -6.97 -6.32
C GLY A 68 8.12 -5.84 -6.57
N VAL A 69 7.55 -5.82 -7.76
CA VAL A 69 6.42 -4.97 -8.12
C VAL A 69 5.11 -5.77 -7.94
N PRO A 70 4.02 -5.16 -7.43
CA PRO A 70 2.79 -5.93 -7.13
C PRO A 70 2.08 -6.50 -8.36
N THR A 71 2.41 -6.01 -9.56
CA THR A 71 1.86 -6.49 -10.83
C THR A 71 2.50 -7.78 -11.34
N GLU A 72 3.58 -8.22 -10.70
CA GLU A 72 4.31 -9.43 -11.06
C GLU A 72 4.26 -10.42 -9.89
N PRO A 73 4.14 -11.73 -10.16
CA PRO A 73 4.18 -12.73 -9.10
C PRO A 73 5.58 -12.80 -8.46
N LEU A 74 5.62 -13.19 -7.20
CA LEU A 74 6.85 -13.52 -6.50
C LEU A 74 6.96 -15.03 -6.24
N ASP A 75 8.09 -15.60 -6.62
CA ASP A 75 8.36 -17.00 -6.38
C ASP A 75 9.06 -17.23 -5.04
N LEU A 76 8.55 -18.19 -4.27
CA LEU A 76 9.12 -18.65 -3.02
C LEU A 76 9.58 -20.11 -3.16
N SER A 77 10.60 -20.47 -2.41
CA SER A 77 11.04 -21.86 -2.23
C SER A 77 10.71 -22.27 -0.81
N LEU A 78 9.69 -23.12 -0.65
CA LEU A 78 9.19 -23.60 0.64
C LEU A 78 9.03 -25.14 0.57
N GLU A 79 9.38 -25.82 1.66
CA GLU A 79 9.07 -27.24 1.82
C GLU A 79 7.54 -27.43 1.98
N PRO A 80 6.99 -28.61 1.65
CA PRO A 80 5.60 -28.91 1.95
C PRO A 80 5.28 -28.73 3.44
N GLY A 81 4.20 -27.99 3.76
CA GLY A 81 3.84 -27.68 5.14
C GLY A 81 2.90 -26.48 5.27
N ASP A 82 2.61 -26.11 6.51
CA ASP A 82 1.74 -24.99 6.85
C ASP A 82 2.57 -23.75 7.20
N TYR A 83 2.17 -22.60 6.62
CA TYR A 83 2.88 -21.32 6.76
C TYR A 83 1.91 -20.17 6.93
N VAL A 84 2.43 -19.06 7.45
CA VAL A 84 1.78 -17.75 7.40
C VAL A 84 2.54 -16.88 6.40
N LEU A 85 1.91 -16.54 5.28
CA LEU A 85 2.45 -15.55 4.34
C LEU A 85 2.06 -14.15 4.79
N VAL A 86 3.05 -13.26 4.86
CA VAL A 86 2.86 -11.84 5.18
C VAL A 86 3.33 -11.01 4.01
N ALA A 87 2.42 -10.23 3.41
CA ALA A 87 2.74 -9.30 2.35
C ALA A 87 2.36 -7.86 2.72
N VAL A 88 3.16 -6.91 2.24
CA VAL A 88 2.87 -5.49 2.30
C VAL A 88 3.23 -4.83 0.97
N ALA A 89 2.25 -4.17 0.35
CA ALA A 89 2.46 -3.30 -0.80
C ALA A 89 2.60 -1.85 -0.31
N HIS A 90 3.62 -1.13 -0.82
CA HIS A 90 4.01 0.20 -0.36
C HIS A 90 4.78 0.97 -1.42
N SER A 91 5.02 2.28 -1.20
CA SER A 91 5.88 3.11 -2.05
C SER A 91 7.09 3.69 -1.30
N SER A 92 7.40 3.19 -0.10
CA SER A 92 8.57 3.61 0.69
C SER A 92 9.88 3.40 -0.06
N ALA A 93 10.87 4.27 0.18
CA ALA A 93 12.19 4.15 -0.41
C ALA A 93 12.85 2.80 -0.05
N SER A 94 12.75 2.40 1.21
CA SER A 94 13.25 1.11 1.72
C SER A 94 12.12 0.20 2.17
N THR A 95 12.33 -1.10 2.09
CA THR A 95 11.37 -2.13 2.48
C THR A 95 11.04 -2.05 3.97
N PRO A 96 9.75 -2.02 4.36
CA PRO A 96 9.33 -2.16 5.74
C PRO A 96 9.85 -3.46 6.36
N SER A 97 10.03 -3.47 7.68
CA SER A 97 10.45 -4.68 8.40
C SER A 97 9.26 -5.59 8.66
N LEU A 98 9.22 -6.75 8.00
CA LEU A 98 8.30 -7.84 8.30
C LEU A 98 8.86 -8.65 9.47
N LYS A 99 8.50 -8.30 10.71
CA LYS A 99 9.12 -8.86 11.91
C LYS A 99 8.50 -10.19 12.33
N SER A 100 7.19 -10.30 12.22
CA SER A 100 6.41 -11.48 12.58
C SER A 100 5.10 -11.49 11.79
N PRO A 101 4.32 -12.57 11.85
CA PRO A 101 2.97 -12.61 11.26
C PRO A 101 2.03 -11.52 11.77
N GLN A 102 2.31 -10.97 12.96
CA GLN A 102 1.48 -9.94 13.60
C GLN A 102 2.08 -8.54 13.52
N GLN A 103 3.28 -8.34 12.89
CA GLN A 103 3.92 -7.05 12.93
C GLN A 103 4.76 -6.70 11.70
N VAL A 104 4.30 -5.68 10.96
CA VAL A 104 5.06 -4.93 9.95
C VAL A 104 5.42 -3.57 10.52
N VAL A 105 6.68 -3.15 10.39
CA VAL A 105 7.23 -1.93 11.01
C VAL A 105 7.83 -1.00 9.98
N TYR A 106 7.39 0.25 10.00
CA TYR A 106 8.00 1.35 9.28
C TYR A 106 8.90 2.17 10.22
N ASN A 107 10.03 2.64 9.71
CA ASN A 107 10.95 3.50 10.44
C ASN A 107 11.55 4.53 9.48
N ALA A 108 11.13 5.78 9.61
CA ALA A 108 11.55 6.86 8.73
C ALA A 108 13.07 7.09 8.76
N LYS A 109 13.73 6.87 9.91
CA LYS A 109 15.19 7.01 10.04
C LYS A 109 15.97 6.02 9.17
N ASP A 110 15.37 4.88 8.87
CA ASP A 110 15.99 3.85 8.01
C ASP A 110 15.50 3.96 6.54
N GLY A 111 14.91 5.09 6.15
CA GLY A 111 14.33 5.29 4.83
C GLY A 111 13.01 4.53 4.59
N ARG A 112 12.46 3.93 5.65
CA ARG A 112 11.17 3.20 5.63
C ARG A 112 10.02 4.10 6.04
N LYS A 113 9.98 5.33 5.53
CA LYS A 113 8.88 6.24 5.77
C LYS A 113 7.55 5.56 5.44
N LEU A 114 6.54 5.71 6.30
CA LEU A 114 5.21 5.19 6.03
C LEU A 114 4.62 5.90 4.80
N THR A 115 4.14 5.11 3.85
CA THR A 115 3.43 5.55 2.66
C THR A 115 2.07 4.89 2.64
N ASP A 116 1.26 5.20 1.66
CA ASP A 116 0.04 4.42 1.45
C ASP A 116 0.38 2.93 1.36
N SER A 117 -0.34 2.12 2.13
CA SER A 117 0.06 0.73 2.35
C SER A 117 -1.13 -0.21 2.42
N TYR A 118 -0.93 -1.36 1.77
CA TYR A 118 -1.88 -2.46 1.72
C TYR A 118 -1.20 -3.70 2.26
N CYS A 119 -1.82 -4.44 3.14
CA CYS A 119 -1.18 -5.64 3.71
C CYS A 119 -2.17 -6.76 3.98
N LEU A 120 -1.60 -7.96 4.14
CA LEU A 120 -2.30 -9.17 4.54
C LEU A 120 -1.33 -10.11 5.23
N ALA A 121 -1.80 -10.81 6.26
CA ALA A 121 -1.24 -12.07 6.71
C ALA A 121 -2.28 -13.16 6.47
N MET A 122 -1.86 -14.28 5.89
CA MET A 122 -2.73 -15.36 5.46
C MET A 122 -2.08 -16.72 5.72
N ASP A 123 -2.83 -17.63 6.33
CA ASP A 123 -2.42 -19.03 6.48
C ASP A 123 -2.49 -19.73 5.13
N VAL A 124 -1.47 -20.53 4.81
CA VAL A 124 -1.40 -21.31 3.58
C VAL A 124 -0.83 -22.69 3.86
N THR A 125 -1.31 -23.70 3.15
CA THR A 125 -0.75 -25.04 3.13
C THR A 125 -0.06 -25.25 1.78
N ILE A 126 1.24 -25.53 1.79
CA ILE A 126 2.04 -25.83 0.60
C ILE A 126 2.10 -27.36 0.45
N GLY A 127 1.59 -27.85 -0.68
CA GLY A 127 1.60 -29.27 -1.02
C GLY A 127 2.94 -29.73 -1.58
N PRO A 128 3.09 -31.04 -1.79
CA PRO A 128 4.29 -31.65 -2.39
C PRO A 128 4.38 -31.41 -3.91
N GLU A 129 3.43 -30.68 -4.50
CA GLU A 129 3.37 -30.41 -5.92
C GLU A 129 4.57 -29.55 -6.35
N PRO A 130 5.09 -29.73 -7.58
CA PRO A 130 6.24 -28.98 -8.07
C PRO A 130 5.98 -27.48 -8.21
N THR A 131 4.71 -27.07 -8.27
CA THR A 131 4.30 -25.67 -8.31
C THR A 131 2.99 -25.48 -7.55
N ASN A 132 3.00 -24.60 -6.56
CA ASN A 132 1.82 -24.14 -5.83
C ASN A 132 1.52 -22.70 -6.23
N SER A 133 0.24 -22.34 -6.39
CA SER A 133 -0.19 -20.98 -6.69
C SER A 133 -0.98 -20.42 -5.51
N VAL A 134 -0.63 -19.21 -5.08
CA VAL A 134 -1.28 -18.51 -3.96
C VAL A 134 -1.66 -17.11 -4.39
N GLU A 135 -2.93 -16.74 -4.27
CA GLU A 135 -3.39 -15.38 -4.47
C GLU A 135 -3.56 -14.66 -3.12
N MET A 136 -2.90 -13.50 -2.96
CA MET A 136 -2.99 -12.66 -1.76
C MET A 136 -3.80 -11.38 -2.04
N PRO A 137 -5.09 -11.31 -1.62
CA PRO A 137 -5.92 -10.12 -1.75
C PRO A 137 -5.55 -9.11 -0.64
N LEU A 138 -4.59 -8.24 -0.92
CA LEU A 138 -4.13 -7.22 0.01
C LEU A 138 -5.26 -6.23 0.34
N ARG A 139 -5.26 -5.72 1.56
CA ARG A 139 -6.29 -4.79 2.06
C ARG A 139 -5.64 -3.48 2.47
N HIS A 140 -6.33 -2.38 2.18
CA HIS A 140 -5.89 -1.04 2.57
C HIS A 140 -5.75 -0.94 4.08
N ALA A 141 -4.57 -0.54 4.55
CA ALA A 141 -4.23 -0.55 5.98
C ALA A 141 -4.04 0.84 6.57
N THR A 142 -3.66 1.84 5.76
CA THR A 142 -3.38 3.21 6.22
C THR A 142 -4.62 4.08 6.29
N ALA A 143 -4.54 5.11 7.13
CA ALA A 143 -5.30 6.35 7.05
C ALA A 143 -4.35 7.46 6.59
N ALA A 144 -4.87 8.49 5.91
CA ALA A 144 -4.09 9.62 5.44
C ALA A 144 -4.60 10.94 6.01
N VAL A 145 -3.69 11.90 6.21
CA VAL A 145 -4.03 13.30 6.45
C VAL A 145 -3.38 14.13 5.36
N ARG A 146 -4.22 14.83 4.60
CA ARG A 146 -3.83 15.75 3.53
C ARG A 146 -3.88 17.17 4.04
N PHE A 147 -2.79 17.90 3.90
CA PHE A 147 -2.70 19.33 4.20
C PHE A 147 -2.70 20.10 2.89
N ARG A 148 -3.59 21.09 2.77
CA ARG A 148 -3.59 22.07 1.69
C ARG A 148 -3.41 23.45 2.32
N LEU A 149 -2.23 24.05 2.11
CA LEU A 149 -1.89 25.37 2.65
C LEU A 149 -2.17 26.41 1.57
N ALA A 150 -3.00 27.39 1.91
CA ALA A 150 -3.46 28.41 0.98
C ALA A 150 -2.62 29.68 1.01
N ASP A 151 -1.80 29.87 2.05
CA ASP A 151 -0.92 31.02 2.21
C ASP A 151 0.40 30.85 1.45
N GLU A 152 0.98 31.96 1.01
CA GLU A 152 2.35 31.99 0.53
C GLU A 152 3.28 31.90 1.74
N LEU A 153 4.16 30.89 1.73
CA LEU A 153 5.18 30.76 2.77
C LEU A 153 6.27 31.82 2.53
N PRO A 154 6.81 32.45 3.59
CA PRO A 154 7.95 33.34 3.47
C PRO A 154 9.15 32.69 2.78
N ASP A 155 9.96 33.48 2.06
CA ASP A 155 11.12 33.01 1.28
C ASP A 155 12.18 32.30 2.12
N ASP A 156 12.23 32.56 3.41
CA ASP A 156 13.14 31.94 4.36
C ASP A 156 12.65 30.56 4.83
N VAL A 157 11.41 30.17 4.57
CA VAL A 157 10.88 28.85 4.85
C VAL A 157 11.29 27.87 3.74
N THR A 158 12.15 26.93 4.07
CA THR A 158 12.70 25.97 3.10
C THR A 158 12.11 24.57 3.22
N ALA A 159 11.54 24.24 4.39
CA ALA A 159 10.93 22.94 4.66
C ALA A 159 9.80 23.02 5.68
N LEU A 160 8.92 22.02 5.61
CA LEU A 160 7.90 21.75 6.63
C LEU A 160 8.26 20.45 7.35
N ARG A 161 8.12 20.46 8.69
CA ARG A 161 8.20 19.24 9.49
C ARG A 161 6.85 18.95 10.10
N PHE A 162 6.38 17.73 9.90
CA PHE A 162 5.13 17.20 10.46
C PHE A 162 5.49 16.26 11.61
N ASP A 163 5.23 16.70 12.85
CA ASP A 163 5.39 15.89 14.05
C ASP A 163 4.00 15.41 14.50
N TYR A 164 3.77 14.10 14.56
CA TYR A 164 2.45 13.58 14.88
C TYR A 164 2.49 12.32 15.75
N SER A 165 1.44 12.18 16.58
CA SER A 165 1.31 11.10 17.56
C SER A 165 -0.16 10.72 17.76
N GLY A 166 -0.41 9.58 18.41
CA GLY A 166 -1.76 9.07 18.72
C GLY A 166 -2.10 7.76 18.01
N CYS A 167 -1.58 7.57 16.79
CA CYS A 167 -1.67 6.34 16.02
C CYS A 167 -0.33 5.63 15.91
N SER A 168 -0.14 4.75 14.94
CA SER A 168 0.97 3.81 14.85
C SER A 168 1.76 3.93 13.55
N ALA A 169 3.08 3.69 13.62
CA ALA A 169 3.95 3.44 12.47
C ALA A 169 4.17 1.94 12.20
N ASN A 170 3.47 1.07 12.90
CA ASN A 170 3.49 -0.36 12.67
C ASN A 170 2.08 -0.94 12.67
N VAL A 171 1.89 -2.03 11.96
CA VAL A 171 0.58 -2.62 11.72
C VAL A 171 0.62 -4.14 11.93
N ASN A 172 -0.47 -4.67 12.47
CA ASN A 172 -0.77 -6.09 12.40
C ASN A 172 -1.45 -6.39 11.05
N PRO A 173 -0.81 -7.12 10.13
CA PRO A 173 -1.33 -7.34 8.79
C PRO A 173 -2.59 -8.23 8.74
N SER A 174 -2.89 -9.00 9.80
CA SER A 174 -4.12 -9.79 9.89
C SER A 174 -5.33 -8.91 10.24
N THR A 175 -5.18 -8.00 11.20
CA THR A 175 -6.26 -7.14 11.72
C THR A 175 -6.30 -5.77 11.06
N LEU A 176 -5.21 -5.34 10.40
CA LEU A 176 -4.98 -3.99 9.85
C LEU A 176 -5.00 -2.89 10.92
N GLN A 177 -4.72 -3.24 12.17
CA GLN A 177 -4.67 -2.30 13.29
C GLN A 177 -3.23 -1.96 13.63
N GLY A 178 -2.99 -0.74 14.03
CA GLY A 178 -1.71 -0.32 14.56
C GLY A 178 -1.38 -1.06 15.85
N CYS A 179 -0.16 -1.58 15.99
CA CYS A 179 0.23 -2.41 17.13
C CYS A 179 0.63 -1.59 18.37
N THR A 180 1.30 -0.45 18.16
CA THR A 180 1.79 0.43 19.25
C THR A 180 1.70 1.88 18.85
N LYS A 181 1.27 2.74 19.76
CA LYS A 181 1.35 4.20 19.53
C LYS A 181 2.80 4.62 19.33
N SER A 182 3.03 5.47 18.35
CA SER A 182 4.36 5.98 18.02
C SER A 182 4.33 7.49 17.78
N ASN A 183 5.43 8.15 18.13
CA ASN A 183 5.69 9.50 17.67
C ASN A 183 6.37 9.40 16.31
N GLN A 184 5.83 10.10 15.34
CA GLN A 184 6.32 10.13 13.96
C GLN A 184 6.72 11.56 13.61
N SER A 185 7.74 11.69 12.78
CA SER A 185 8.22 12.99 12.30
C SER A 185 8.63 12.84 10.83
N GLU A 186 8.12 13.75 10.00
CA GLU A 186 8.43 13.77 8.57
C GLU A 186 8.86 15.17 8.14
N LEU A 187 10.01 15.26 7.46
CA LEU A 187 10.50 16.47 6.85
C LEU A 187 10.12 16.48 5.36
N ARG A 188 9.57 17.60 4.90
CA ARG A 188 9.15 17.82 3.52
C ARG A 188 9.73 19.12 3.00
N PRO A 189 10.30 19.17 1.77
CA PRO A 189 10.64 20.43 1.13
C PRO A 189 9.37 21.24 0.86
N VAL A 190 9.50 22.55 0.74
CA VAL A 190 8.42 23.40 0.24
C VAL A 190 8.19 23.05 -1.24
N VAL A 191 6.93 22.80 -1.61
CA VAL A 191 6.49 22.45 -2.96
C VAL A 191 5.31 23.32 -3.39
N GLN A 192 5.09 23.43 -4.68
CA GLN A 192 3.92 24.10 -5.24
C GLN A 192 3.15 23.13 -6.16
N PRO A 193 1.83 22.95 -6.00
CA PRO A 193 1.00 23.53 -4.93
C PRO A 193 1.41 23.01 -3.56
N GLN A 194 1.09 23.77 -2.50
CA GLN A 194 1.44 23.38 -1.13
C GLN A 194 0.48 22.32 -0.60
N GLU A 195 0.64 21.11 -1.11
CA GLU A 195 -0.13 19.94 -0.70
C GLU A 195 0.83 18.86 -0.15
N TYR A 196 0.52 18.37 1.05
CA TYR A 196 1.33 17.39 1.76
C TYR A 196 0.44 16.29 2.31
N VAL A 197 0.90 15.04 2.23
CA VAL A 197 0.18 13.90 2.78
C VAL A 197 1.07 13.15 3.76
N ILE A 198 0.54 12.89 4.95
CA ILE A 198 1.13 11.97 5.94
C ILE A 198 0.23 10.76 6.13
N TYR A 199 0.81 9.62 6.48
CA TYR A 199 0.11 8.37 6.67
C TYR A 199 0.29 7.83 8.07
N THR A 200 -0.69 7.07 8.54
CA THR A 200 -0.64 6.40 9.84
C THR A 200 -1.49 5.14 9.82
N PHE A 201 -1.23 4.23 10.76
CA PHE A 201 -2.15 3.12 11.04
C PHE A 201 -2.98 3.47 12.29
N PRO A 202 -4.33 3.51 12.20
CA PRO A 202 -5.17 3.69 13.37
C PRO A 202 -4.88 2.65 14.44
N TYR A 203 -4.76 3.09 15.72
CA TYR A 203 -4.28 2.24 16.80
C TYR A 203 -5.40 1.39 17.40
N MET A 204 -5.28 0.06 17.32
CA MET A 204 -6.20 -0.94 17.87
C MET A 204 -7.68 -0.80 17.42
N ALA A 205 -7.94 -0.06 16.35
CA ALA A 205 -9.28 0.16 15.78
C ALA A 205 -9.19 0.44 14.28
N ALA A 206 -10.32 0.67 13.62
CA ALA A 206 -10.37 1.16 12.22
C ALA A 206 -10.27 2.68 12.14
N ASP A 207 -10.50 3.39 13.25
CA ASP A 207 -10.40 4.83 13.43
C ASP A 207 -9.37 5.19 14.51
N GLY A 208 -8.98 6.45 14.56
CA GLY A 208 -8.01 6.95 15.51
C GLY A 208 -8.02 8.46 15.58
N VAL A 209 -7.25 9.00 16.51
CA VAL A 209 -7.10 10.43 16.73
C VAL A 209 -5.62 10.78 16.78
N LEU A 210 -5.24 11.79 16.00
CA LEU A 210 -3.89 12.35 15.97
C LEU A 210 -3.82 13.70 16.68
N LYS A 211 -2.67 13.93 17.30
CA LYS A 211 -2.16 15.28 17.56
C LYS A 211 -1.03 15.52 16.54
N ILE A 212 -1.13 16.62 15.79
CA ILE A 212 -0.18 16.95 14.72
C ILE A 212 0.35 18.36 14.96
N THR A 213 1.68 18.52 14.91
CA THR A 213 2.33 19.84 14.88
C THR A 213 3.01 19.99 13.53
N VAL A 214 2.68 21.05 12.82
CA VAL A 214 3.32 21.46 11.57
C VAL A 214 4.29 22.58 11.91
N CYS A 215 5.58 22.39 11.63
CA CYS A 215 6.63 23.38 11.85
C CYS A 215 7.20 23.85 10.51
N CYS A 216 7.23 25.15 10.30
CA CYS A 216 7.95 25.79 9.19
C CYS A 216 9.41 25.98 9.61
N LEU A 217 10.34 25.52 8.78
CA LEU A 217 11.78 25.54 9.07
C LEU A 217 12.52 26.42 8.09
N ASP A 218 13.47 27.20 8.62
CA ASP A 218 14.43 27.94 7.81
C ASP A 218 15.55 27.04 7.24
N VAL A 219 16.49 27.65 6.52
CA VAL A 219 17.65 26.96 5.92
C VAL A 219 18.58 26.31 6.95
N HIS A 220 18.54 26.77 8.21
CA HIS A 220 19.32 26.22 9.32
C HIS A 220 18.56 25.14 10.09
N GLY A 221 17.29 24.86 9.72
CA GLY A 221 16.40 23.92 10.42
C GLY A 221 15.76 24.48 11.68
N SER A 222 15.84 25.82 11.89
CA SER A 222 15.19 26.51 13.01
C SER A 222 13.70 26.69 12.72
N VAL A 223 12.87 26.56 13.77
CA VAL A 223 11.42 26.74 13.62
C VAL A 223 11.11 28.24 13.57
N VAL A 224 10.58 28.73 12.45
CA VAL A 224 10.14 30.11 12.26
C VAL A 224 8.66 30.31 12.57
N GLN A 225 7.85 29.25 12.35
CA GLN A 225 6.41 29.22 12.68
C GLN A 225 5.99 27.81 12.97
N GLN A 226 4.96 27.64 13.80
CA GLN A 226 4.33 26.33 14.02
C GLN A 226 2.85 26.43 14.33
N ALA A 227 2.12 25.39 13.95
CA ALA A 227 0.71 25.21 14.30
C ALA A 227 0.49 23.81 14.87
N THR A 228 -0.34 23.69 15.90
CA THR A 228 -0.69 22.40 16.50
C THR A 228 -2.18 22.15 16.38
N LEU A 229 -2.51 21.00 15.81
CA LEU A 229 -3.86 20.46 15.67
C LEU A 229 -4.04 19.33 16.67
N SER A 230 -5.07 19.38 17.46
CA SER A 230 -5.45 18.32 18.38
C SER A 230 -6.75 17.66 17.92
N ASN A 231 -6.90 16.38 18.26
CA ASN A 231 -8.11 15.61 17.96
C ASN A 231 -8.42 15.48 16.44
N VAL A 232 -7.39 15.38 15.61
CA VAL A 232 -7.56 15.10 14.17
C VAL A 232 -8.03 13.67 14.01
N SER A 233 -9.29 13.48 13.63
CA SER A 233 -9.86 12.16 13.38
C SER A 233 -9.28 11.55 12.10
N VAL A 234 -8.91 10.30 12.15
CA VAL A 234 -8.44 9.52 11.00
C VAL A 234 -9.15 8.17 10.95
N VAL A 235 -9.48 7.72 9.76
CA VAL A 235 -10.15 6.43 9.53
C VAL A 235 -9.38 5.65 8.48
N ARG A 236 -9.16 4.37 8.71
CA ARG A 236 -8.49 3.48 7.76
C ARG A 236 -9.19 3.52 6.39
N GLY A 237 -8.41 3.65 5.33
CA GLY A 237 -8.91 3.76 3.96
C GLY A 237 -9.57 5.10 3.63
N LYS A 238 -9.41 6.12 4.50
CA LYS A 238 -9.95 7.47 4.27
C LYS A 238 -8.87 8.53 4.38
N VAL A 239 -9.12 9.67 3.72
CA VAL A 239 -8.30 10.89 3.79
C VAL A 239 -9.01 11.91 4.67
N THR A 240 -8.33 12.42 5.68
CA THR A 240 -8.74 13.61 6.41
C THR A 240 -8.05 14.80 5.78
N THR A 241 -8.80 15.73 5.19
CA THR A 241 -8.24 16.93 4.57
C THR A 241 -8.23 18.08 5.57
N ILE A 242 -7.11 18.78 5.66
CA ILE A 242 -6.90 19.97 6.49
C ILE A 242 -6.56 21.13 5.57
N ASP A 243 -7.49 22.06 5.45
CA ASP A 243 -7.31 23.31 4.70
C ASP A 243 -6.96 24.45 5.66
N GLY A 244 -5.98 25.29 5.31
CA GLY A 244 -5.66 26.42 6.17
C GLY A 244 -4.42 27.20 5.77
N CYS A 245 -4.06 28.11 6.66
CA CYS A 245 -2.91 29.02 6.54
C CYS A 245 -2.03 28.90 7.78
N LEU A 246 -0.72 29.02 7.61
CA LEU A 246 0.26 29.01 8.70
C LEU A 246 0.71 30.43 9.10
N PHE A 247 0.60 31.41 8.19
CA PHE A 247 1.11 32.77 8.34
C PHE A 247 0.03 33.89 8.20
N SER A 248 -1.28 33.55 8.21
CA SER A 248 -2.32 34.55 8.08
C SER A 248 -2.38 35.50 9.30
N ASP A 249 -2.63 36.80 9.07
CA ASP A 249 -2.77 37.83 10.09
C ASP A 249 -3.92 37.59 11.08
N THR A 250 -4.84 36.69 10.75
CA THR A 250 -6.03 36.34 11.56
C THR A 250 -5.81 35.15 12.50
N GLY A 251 -4.57 34.64 12.61
CA GLY A 251 -4.24 33.45 13.35
C GLY A 251 -4.43 32.17 12.51
N THR A 252 -3.81 31.10 12.96
CA THR A 252 -3.85 29.79 12.25
C THR A 252 -5.28 29.26 12.25
N THR A 253 -5.99 29.38 11.14
CA THR A 253 -7.33 28.82 10.98
C THR A 253 -7.22 27.55 10.12
N LEU A 254 -6.99 26.41 10.76
CA LEU A 254 -7.05 25.13 10.09
C LEU A 254 -8.44 24.54 10.30
N GLY A 255 -9.19 24.40 9.22
CA GLY A 255 -10.42 23.60 9.16
C GLY A 255 -10.09 22.18 8.74
N PHE A 256 -10.92 21.18 9.09
CA PHE A 256 -10.75 19.82 8.57
C PHE A 256 -12.08 19.24 8.07
N THR A 257 -12.00 18.47 6.99
CA THR A 257 -13.07 17.64 6.46
C THR A 257 -12.58 16.20 6.38
N VAL A 258 -13.49 15.24 6.45
CA VAL A 258 -13.15 13.82 6.27
C VAL A 258 -13.74 13.37 4.94
N ASP A 259 -12.87 13.10 3.98
CA ASP A 259 -13.25 12.60 2.67
C ASP A 259 -13.03 11.08 2.61
N ASP A 260 -13.88 10.37 1.87
CA ASP A 260 -13.64 8.96 1.58
C ASP A 260 -12.43 8.82 0.65
N TRP A 261 -11.66 7.75 0.85
CA TRP A 261 -10.55 7.43 -0.03
C TRP A 261 -11.09 7.00 -1.40
N ASN A 262 -11.03 7.88 -2.38
CA ASN A 262 -11.55 7.63 -3.73
C ASN A 262 -10.51 7.03 -4.67
N GLY A 263 -9.34 6.64 -4.19
CA GLY A 263 -8.26 6.11 -5.04
C GLY A 263 -7.68 7.14 -6.00
N GLU A 264 -7.92 8.42 -5.78
CA GLU A 264 -7.25 9.48 -6.53
C GLU A 264 -5.74 9.38 -6.30
N ASP A 265 -4.99 9.42 -7.39
CA ASP A 265 -3.54 9.30 -7.38
C ASP A 265 -2.93 10.40 -6.49
N ILE A 266 -2.59 10.02 -5.27
CA ILE A 266 -1.72 10.86 -4.44
C ILE A 266 -0.33 10.68 -5.02
N HIS A 267 0.07 11.58 -5.89
CA HIS A 267 1.44 11.62 -6.37
C HIS A 267 2.36 11.79 -5.16
N ASN A 268 3.02 10.70 -4.77
CA ASN A 268 4.13 10.76 -3.82
C ASN A 268 5.30 11.44 -4.54
N PHE A 269 5.58 12.68 -4.17
CA PHE A 269 6.79 13.38 -4.60
C PHE A 269 8.00 12.97 -3.78
#